data_7a541db9da07808b68bde48b1da21ea2
#
_entry.id   7a541db9da07808b68bde48b1da21ea2
#
_cell.length_a   1.000
_cell.length_b   1.000
_cell.length_c   1.000
_cell.angle_alpha   90.00
_cell.angle_beta   90.00
_cell.angle_gamma   90.00
#
_symmetry.space_group_name_H-M   'P 1'
#
loop_
_entity.id
_entity.type
_entity.pdbx_description
1 polymer ?
#
loop_
_entity_poly.entity_id
_entity_poly.type
_entity_poly.pdbx_seq_one_letter_code
_entity_poly.pdbx_strand_id
1 'polypeptide(L)'
;VTGDPTLRVLSLGGGTQSCALALKSAAGELPRLDAVIFADTQGEMPETYRYLDYLSGVLDEAGIPFYRVTAGSLEEALLSEVPTSSNPTPPVHVKNPDGSKGRVGHYRCSYDYKRSLVERQIKQLCGGRGAWKRSTVEQWIGFSKDEAKRMKQSEACRCGHPRVIRKKRGQEYEQVHTAEGCSRCKCSKFDPWLINRWPLIELDYDRADTIGWFGANGHPTPPRSACWFCPNSSDDRWRDLRDNHPDLWERACALDDANRTGGGFRPAGVTAKFAGEMYWHATLVSLRSADLRTRTEREHDAGIFSLFDDAEIESRCDESGACFT
;
A
#
# COMPACT_ATOMS: atom_id res chain seq x y z
N VAL A 1 -23.00 -1.06 14.92
CA VAL A 1 -22.40 -0.39 16.10
C VAL A 1 -23.07 0.95 16.21
N THR A 2 -23.90 1.17 17.27
CA THR A 2 -24.81 2.32 17.42
C THR A 2 -24.25 3.36 18.42
N GLY A 3 -22.98 3.68 18.37
CA GLY A 3 -22.35 4.71 19.18
C GLY A 3 -21.23 5.40 18.46
N ASP A 4 -20.88 6.63 18.88
CA ASP A 4 -19.72 7.33 18.35
C ASP A 4 -18.44 6.51 18.56
N PRO A 5 -17.51 6.47 17.59
CA PRO A 5 -16.25 5.79 17.78
C PRO A 5 -15.43 6.46 18.88
N THR A 6 -14.67 5.66 19.63
CA THR A 6 -13.72 6.20 20.63
C THR A 6 -12.62 7.02 19.96
N LEU A 7 -12.21 6.60 18.76
CA LEU A 7 -11.22 7.29 17.92
C LEU A 7 -11.61 7.17 16.45
N ARG A 8 -11.36 8.23 15.69
CA ARG A 8 -11.47 8.28 14.24
C ARG A 8 -10.09 8.57 13.66
N VAL A 9 -9.53 7.63 12.93
CA VAL A 9 -8.17 7.72 12.42
C VAL A 9 -8.13 7.54 10.91
N LEU A 10 -7.23 8.23 10.22
CA LEU A 10 -6.97 8.05 8.81
C LEU A 10 -5.68 7.25 8.63
N SER A 11 -5.77 6.12 7.90
CA SER A 11 -4.60 5.45 7.33
C SER A 11 -4.20 6.19 6.06
N LEU A 12 -3.19 7.05 6.17
CA LEU A 12 -2.74 7.90 5.07
C LEU A 12 -1.80 7.12 4.15
N GLY A 13 -2.19 6.96 2.89
CA GLY A 13 -1.32 6.39 1.86
C GLY A 13 -0.38 7.41 1.21
N GLY A 14 -0.63 8.72 1.37
CA GLY A 14 0.13 9.81 0.73
C GLY A 14 -0.32 10.14 -0.69
N GLY A 15 -1.27 9.41 -1.25
CA GLY A 15 -1.86 9.69 -2.57
C GLY A 15 -3.12 10.55 -2.50
N THR A 16 -3.69 10.85 -3.66
CA THR A 16 -4.79 11.80 -3.87
C THR A 16 -5.97 11.55 -2.93
N GLN A 17 -6.49 10.33 -2.88
CA GLN A 17 -7.70 10.02 -2.12
C GLN A 17 -7.50 10.20 -0.61
N SER A 18 -6.41 9.68 -0.06
CA SER A 18 -6.16 9.77 1.38
C SER A 18 -5.80 11.19 1.83
N CYS A 19 -5.10 11.96 0.99
CA CYS A 19 -4.81 13.36 1.28
C CYS A 19 -6.08 14.22 1.23
N ALA A 20 -6.99 13.96 0.28
CA ALA A 20 -8.29 14.64 0.24
C ALA A 20 -9.10 14.41 1.52
N LEU A 21 -9.14 13.17 2.05
CA LEU A 21 -9.82 12.88 3.31
C LEU A 21 -9.24 13.65 4.49
N ALA A 22 -7.90 13.74 4.55
CA ALA A 22 -7.22 14.51 5.60
C ALA A 22 -7.59 16.00 5.55
N LEU A 23 -7.51 16.59 4.35
CA LEU A 23 -7.82 18.02 4.14
C LEU A 23 -9.30 18.34 4.32
N LYS A 24 -10.21 17.47 3.85
CA LYS A 24 -11.66 17.62 4.09
C LYS A 24 -12.01 17.58 5.57
N SER A 25 -11.33 16.74 6.35
CA SER A 25 -11.50 16.72 7.80
C SER A 25 -10.93 17.96 8.46
N ALA A 26 -9.79 18.47 8.01
CA ALA A 26 -9.19 19.72 8.50
C ALA A 26 -10.07 20.93 8.19
N ALA A 27 -10.71 20.96 7.01
CA ALA A 27 -11.65 22.02 6.59
C ALA A 27 -13.04 21.91 7.26
N GLY A 28 -13.33 20.85 8.02
CA GLY A 28 -14.64 20.61 8.64
C GLY A 28 -15.74 20.12 7.69
N GLU A 29 -15.39 19.74 6.45
CA GLU A 29 -16.33 19.12 5.50
C GLU A 29 -16.67 17.68 5.89
N LEU A 30 -15.78 17.01 6.59
CA LEU A 30 -15.97 15.69 7.16
C LEU A 30 -15.78 15.72 8.69
N PRO A 31 -16.31 14.72 9.39
CA PRO A 31 -16.05 14.59 10.82
C PRO A 31 -14.56 14.70 11.15
N ARG A 32 -14.25 15.37 12.26
CA ARG A 32 -12.87 15.58 12.68
C ARG A 32 -12.15 14.26 12.92
N LEU A 33 -10.95 14.14 12.39
CA LEU A 33 -10.01 13.05 12.69
C LEU A 33 -9.31 13.29 14.02
N ASP A 34 -9.14 12.25 14.82
CA ASP A 34 -8.33 12.27 16.04
C ASP A 34 -6.84 12.06 15.74
N ALA A 35 -6.55 11.42 14.59
CA ALA A 35 -5.18 11.23 14.12
C ALA A 35 -5.12 10.88 12.63
N VAL A 36 -4.03 11.29 12.00
CA VAL A 36 -3.61 10.86 10.66
C VAL A 36 -2.30 10.08 10.80
N ILE A 37 -2.24 8.86 10.25
CA ILE A 37 -1.09 7.96 10.40
C ILE A 37 -0.55 7.59 9.03
N PHE A 38 0.69 7.99 8.75
CA PHE A 38 1.45 7.62 7.55
C PHE A 38 2.52 6.59 7.90
N ALA A 39 2.49 5.44 7.24
CA ALA A 39 3.51 4.41 7.38
C ALA A 39 4.59 4.61 6.31
N ASP A 40 5.75 5.06 6.75
CA ASP A 40 6.88 5.43 5.90
C ASP A 40 7.81 4.23 5.67
N THR A 41 7.91 3.79 4.42
CA THR A 41 8.85 2.76 3.97
C THR A 41 10.25 3.32 3.71
N GLN A 42 10.43 4.65 3.82
CA GLN A 42 11.60 5.40 3.42
C GLN A 42 11.93 5.26 1.92
N GLY A 43 10.94 4.89 1.14
CA GLY A 43 11.06 4.67 -0.30
C GLY A 43 10.08 5.50 -1.15
N GLU A 44 9.39 6.48 -0.58
CA GLU A 44 8.53 7.35 -1.38
C GLU A 44 9.36 8.32 -2.24
N MET A 45 8.75 8.85 -3.30
CA MET A 45 9.40 9.88 -4.13
C MET A 45 9.62 11.17 -3.33
N PRO A 46 10.67 11.96 -3.63
CA PRO A 46 10.93 13.23 -2.95
C PRO A 46 9.74 14.19 -2.96
N GLU A 47 8.96 14.22 -4.04
CA GLU A 47 7.75 15.03 -4.19
C GLU A 47 6.67 14.62 -3.19
N THR A 48 6.55 13.31 -2.92
CA THR A 48 5.61 12.79 -1.91
C THR A 48 5.99 13.30 -0.52
N TYR A 49 7.28 13.29 -0.17
CA TYR A 49 7.73 13.82 1.14
C TYR A 49 7.45 15.31 1.27
N ARG A 50 7.75 16.11 0.22
CA ARG A 50 7.41 17.55 0.22
C ARG A 50 5.92 17.80 0.40
N TYR A 51 5.09 16.98 -0.23
CA TYR A 51 3.65 17.07 -0.05
C TYR A 51 3.20 16.69 1.36
N LEU A 52 3.79 15.65 1.95
CA LEU A 52 3.49 15.23 3.33
C LEU A 52 3.88 16.32 4.35
N ASP A 53 4.96 17.06 4.12
CA ASP A 53 5.35 18.20 4.96
C ASP A 53 4.33 19.35 4.86
N TYR A 54 3.86 19.66 3.65
CA TYR A 54 2.75 20.60 3.43
C TYR A 54 1.49 20.14 4.15
N LEU A 55 1.07 18.88 3.95
CA LEU A 55 -0.13 18.32 4.57
C LEU A 55 -0.04 18.35 6.11
N SER A 56 1.13 18.02 6.65
CA SER A 56 1.38 18.06 8.09
C SER A 56 1.17 19.45 8.66
N GLY A 57 1.60 20.52 7.95
CA GLY A 57 1.37 21.90 8.35
C GLY A 57 -0.13 22.24 8.42
N VAL A 58 -0.90 21.88 7.41
CA VAL A 58 -2.37 22.12 7.39
C VAL A 58 -3.06 21.36 8.52
N LEU A 59 -2.64 20.11 8.79
CA LEU A 59 -3.20 19.32 9.88
C LEU A 59 -2.86 19.90 11.26
N ASP A 60 -1.65 20.41 11.43
CA ASP A 60 -1.21 21.07 12.68
C ASP A 60 -2.03 22.31 12.97
N GLU A 61 -2.24 23.19 11.97
CA GLU A 61 -3.12 24.35 12.06
C GLU A 61 -4.57 23.97 12.46
N ALA A 62 -5.07 22.83 11.94
CA ALA A 62 -6.37 22.28 12.31
C ALA A 62 -6.35 21.52 13.65
N GLY A 63 -5.18 21.40 14.30
CA GLY A 63 -4.98 20.67 15.55
C GLY A 63 -5.23 19.16 15.40
N ILE A 64 -5.01 18.57 14.22
CA ILE A 64 -5.13 17.13 13.95
C ILE A 64 -3.73 16.50 14.01
N PRO A 65 -3.44 15.62 14.97
CA PRO A 65 -2.13 14.98 15.07
C PRO A 65 -1.75 14.16 13.84
N PHE A 66 -0.54 14.39 13.33
CA PHE A 66 0.04 13.60 12.22
C PHE A 66 1.17 12.73 12.75
N TYR A 67 1.07 11.41 12.51
CA TYR A 67 2.05 10.42 12.92
C TYR A 67 2.73 9.79 11.71
N ARG A 68 4.07 9.94 11.62
CA ARG A 68 4.90 9.19 10.68
C ARG A 68 5.52 8.01 11.43
N VAL A 69 5.15 6.78 11.03
CA VAL A 69 5.64 5.55 11.63
C VAL A 69 6.46 4.75 10.63
N THR A 70 7.54 4.11 11.06
CA THR A 70 8.43 3.36 10.16
C THR A 70 8.92 2.07 10.81
N ALA A 71 9.26 1.09 9.97
CA ALA A 71 10.01 -0.12 10.32
C ALA A 71 11.47 -0.04 9.87
N GLY A 72 11.92 1.15 9.44
CA GLY A 72 13.21 1.36 8.80
C GLY A 72 13.11 1.36 7.27
N SER A 73 14.25 1.45 6.61
CA SER A 73 14.33 1.48 5.15
C SER A 73 13.98 0.13 4.54
N LEU A 74 12.94 0.12 3.70
CA LEU A 74 12.58 -1.06 2.92
C LEU A 74 13.67 -1.40 1.90
N GLU A 75 14.31 -0.39 1.31
CA GLU A 75 15.44 -0.59 0.39
C GLU A 75 16.61 -1.29 1.07
N GLU A 76 17.05 -0.79 2.25
CA GLU A 76 18.14 -1.41 2.99
C GLU A 76 17.82 -2.85 3.38
N ALA A 77 16.57 -3.13 3.76
CA ALA A 77 16.14 -4.48 4.07
C ALA A 77 16.17 -5.41 2.84
N LEU A 78 15.90 -4.88 1.63
CA LEU A 78 15.99 -5.61 0.37
C LEU A 78 17.43 -5.89 -0.07
N LEU A 79 18.37 -5.03 0.30
CA LEU A 79 19.81 -5.19 0.02
C LEU A 79 20.55 -5.96 1.12
N SER A 80 19.92 -6.19 2.27
CA SER A 80 20.57 -6.85 3.40
C SER A 80 20.81 -8.33 3.12
N GLU A 81 22.05 -8.77 3.32
CA GLU A 81 22.40 -10.21 3.33
C GLU A 81 22.00 -10.90 4.63
N VAL A 82 21.73 -10.12 5.67
CA VAL A 82 21.33 -10.62 6.99
C VAL A 82 19.81 -10.70 7.04
N PRO A 83 19.23 -11.88 7.34
CA PRO A 83 17.79 -12.02 7.50
C PRO A 83 17.27 -11.06 8.57
N THR A 84 16.36 -10.18 8.20
CA THR A 84 15.68 -9.28 9.14
C THR A 84 14.46 -9.95 9.75
N SER A 85 13.97 -9.45 10.89
CA SER A 85 12.72 -9.92 11.52
C SER A 85 11.48 -9.63 10.67
N SER A 86 11.58 -8.68 9.74
CA SER A 86 10.55 -8.36 8.75
C SER A 86 10.83 -9.09 7.44
N ASN A 87 9.75 -9.52 6.75
CA ASN A 87 9.87 -10.09 5.41
C ASN A 87 9.64 -8.97 4.38
N PRO A 88 10.71 -8.43 3.77
CA PRO A 88 10.59 -7.28 2.87
C PRO A 88 10.03 -7.63 1.49
N THR A 89 9.63 -8.88 1.21
CA THR A 89 9.24 -9.35 -0.13
C THR A 89 8.28 -8.41 -0.85
N PRO A 90 8.72 -7.73 -1.92
CA PRO A 90 7.86 -6.91 -2.77
C PRO A 90 7.13 -7.77 -3.83
N PRO A 91 6.19 -7.20 -4.60
CA PRO A 91 5.41 -7.91 -5.60
C PRO A 91 6.19 -8.12 -6.91
N VAL A 92 7.38 -8.72 -6.85
CA VAL A 92 8.24 -8.96 -8.01
C VAL A 92 7.64 -9.98 -8.99
N HIS A 93 8.02 -9.86 -10.25
CA HIS A 93 7.73 -10.82 -11.29
C HIS A 93 8.73 -11.97 -11.22
N VAL A 94 8.28 -13.17 -11.57
CA VAL A 94 9.07 -14.40 -11.46
C VAL A 94 9.15 -15.09 -12.80
N LYS A 95 10.37 -15.46 -13.21
CA LYS A 95 10.62 -16.40 -14.27
C LYS A 95 10.86 -17.77 -13.65
N ASN A 96 9.91 -18.68 -13.82
CA ASN A 96 10.03 -20.04 -13.31
C ASN A 96 11.07 -20.85 -14.10
N PRO A 97 11.59 -21.97 -13.55
CA PRO A 97 12.57 -22.82 -14.26
C PRO A 97 12.07 -23.37 -15.59
N ASP A 98 10.75 -23.52 -15.77
CA ASP A 98 10.11 -23.94 -17.02
C ASP A 98 9.92 -22.77 -18.01
N GLY A 99 10.42 -21.56 -17.69
CA GLY A 99 10.27 -20.35 -18.49
C GLY A 99 8.93 -19.65 -18.35
N SER A 100 7.98 -20.21 -17.61
CA SER A 100 6.68 -19.57 -17.40
C SER A 100 6.79 -18.31 -16.53
N LYS A 101 5.88 -17.34 -16.77
CA LYS A 101 5.76 -16.14 -15.96
C LYS A 101 4.95 -16.42 -14.70
N GLY A 102 5.43 -15.89 -13.56
CA GLY A 102 4.76 -15.92 -12.29
C GLY A 102 4.88 -14.61 -11.54
N ARG A 103 4.28 -14.58 -10.37
CA ARG A 103 4.48 -13.54 -9.37
C ARG A 103 4.78 -14.18 -8.02
N VAL A 104 5.48 -13.47 -7.16
CA VAL A 104 5.60 -13.91 -5.77
C VAL A 104 4.21 -13.97 -5.16
N GLY A 105 3.78 -15.19 -4.77
CA GLY A 105 2.42 -15.42 -4.27
C GLY A 105 2.12 -14.78 -2.91
N HIS A 106 3.13 -14.34 -2.17
CA HIS A 106 3.02 -13.70 -0.85
C HIS A 106 4.03 -12.58 -0.71
N TYR A 107 3.72 -11.42 -1.29
CA TYR A 107 4.45 -10.19 -0.97
C TYR A 107 3.94 -9.65 0.38
N ARG A 108 4.86 -9.19 1.21
CA ARG A 108 4.56 -8.74 2.56
C ARG A 108 4.99 -7.31 2.85
N CYS A 109 5.63 -6.63 1.90
CA CYS A 109 6.08 -5.24 2.09
C CYS A 109 4.92 -4.33 2.56
N SER A 110 3.73 -4.49 1.98
CA SER A 110 2.55 -3.72 2.40
C SER A 110 2.10 -4.06 3.83
N TYR A 111 2.14 -5.33 4.22
CA TYR A 111 1.74 -5.72 5.56
C TYR A 111 2.78 -5.30 6.61
N ASP A 112 4.05 -5.66 6.41
CA ASP A 112 5.09 -5.50 7.42
C ASP A 112 5.54 -4.03 7.56
N TYR A 113 5.58 -3.27 6.45
CA TYR A 113 6.03 -1.88 6.44
C TYR A 113 4.91 -0.84 6.44
N LYS A 114 3.64 -1.25 6.28
CA LYS A 114 2.52 -0.29 6.30
C LYS A 114 1.43 -0.73 7.30
N ARG A 115 0.66 -1.76 7.01
CA ARG A 115 -0.54 -2.12 7.79
C ARG A 115 -0.27 -2.41 9.27
N SER A 116 0.74 -3.23 9.56
CA SER A 116 1.07 -3.60 10.95
C SER A 116 1.52 -2.41 11.79
N LEU A 117 2.19 -1.43 11.15
CA LEU A 117 2.64 -0.21 11.82
C LEU A 117 1.48 0.71 12.14
N VAL A 118 0.57 0.92 11.17
CA VAL A 118 -0.65 1.71 11.39
C VAL A 118 -1.48 1.09 12.52
N GLU A 119 -1.72 -0.23 12.49
CA GLU A 119 -2.46 -0.91 13.54
C GLU A 119 -1.77 -0.81 14.91
N ARG A 120 -0.44 -0.89 14.95
CA ARG A 120 0.34 -0.69 16.18
C ARG A 120 0.16 0.71 16.74
N GLN A 121 0.24 1.73 15.88
CA GLN A 121 0.05 3.12 16.28
C GLN A 121 -1.37 3.37 16.80
N ILE A 122 -2.39 2.82 16.12
CA ILE A 122 -3.78 2.90 16.60
C ILE A 122 -3.91 2.27 18.00
N LYS A 123 -3.32 1.10 18.22
CA LYS A 123 -3.34 0.46 19.54
C LYS A 123 -2.65 1.31 20.63
N GLN A 124 -1.59 2.03 20.28
CA GLN A 124 -0.92 2.97 21.20
C GLN A 124 -1.83 4.15 21.54
N LEU A 125 -2.51 4.74 20.53
CA LEU A 125 -3.47 5.82 20.72
C LEU A 125 -4.65 5.40 21.62
N CYS A 126 -5.05 4.14 21.59
CA CYS A 126 -6.04 3.58 22.51
C CYS A 126 -5.52 3.32 23.94
N GLY A 127 -4.29 3.73 24.28
CA GLY A 127 -3.68 3.52 25.61
C GLY A 127 -2.81 2.27 25.72
N GLY A 128 -2.51 1.57 24.64
CA GLY A 128 -1.61 0.39 24.61
C GLY A 128 -2.11 -0.79 25.45
N ARG A 129 -1.18 -1.71 25.80
CA ARG A 129 -1.35 -2.86 26.75
C ARG A 129 -2.76 -3.48 26.86
N GLY A 130 -3.46 -3.64 25.72
CA GLY A 130 -4.81 -4.24 25.67
C GLY A 130 -5.97 -3.27 25.91
N ALA A 131 -5.73 -1.98 26.17
CA ALA A 131 -6.78 -0.96 26.30
C ALA A 131 -7.60 -0.82 25.01
N TRP A 132 -6.98 -1.02 23.84
CA TRP A 132 -7.62 -1.06 22.53
C TRP A 132 -8.81 -2.04 22.47
N LYS A 133 -8.81 -3.10 23.29
CA LYS A 133 -9.94 -4.07 23.34
C LYS A 133 -11.24 -3.45 23.84
N ARG A 134 -11.19 -2.32 24.53
CA ARG A 134 -12.36 -1.56 25.02
C ARG A 134 -12.75 -0.41 24.12
N SER A 135 -11.88 -0.06 23.14
CA SER A 135 -12.08 1.04 22.20
C SER A 135 -12.87 0.56 20.98
N THR A 136 -13.58 1.46 20.35
CA THR A 136 -14.13 1.28 18.99
C THR A 136 -13.45 2.32 18.11
N VAL A 137 -12.64 1.86 17.17
CA VAL A 137 -11.86 2.73 16.29
C VAL A 137 -12.45 2.70 14.89
N GLU A 138 -12.75 3.85 14.35
CA GLU A 138 -13.10 4.05 12.96
C GLU A 138 -11.82 4.38 12.17
N GLN A 139 -11.42 3.50 11.26
CA GLN A 139 -10.27 3.68 10.40
C GLN A 139 -10.73 4.08 9.00
N TRP A 140 -10.39 5.28 8.59
CA TRP A 140 -10.64 5.74 7.24
C TRP A 140 -9.57 5.27 6.27
N ILE A 141 -10.00 4.82 5.11
CA ILE A 141 -9.15 4.35 4.01
C ILE A 141 -9.53 5.13 2.75
N GLY A 142 -8.54 5.74 2.11
CA GLY A 142 -8.72 6.58 0.93
C GLY A 142 -8.91 5.75 -0.34
N PHE A 143 -10.07 5.12 -0.50
CA PHE A 143 -10.53 4.53 -1.74
C PHE A 143 -11.67 5.35 -2.31
N SER A 144 -11.62 5.62 -3.61
CA SER A 144 -12.69 6.22 -4.39
C SER A 144 -13.62 5.15 -4.99
N LYS A 145 -14.72 5.56 -5.56
CA LYS A 145 -15.80 4.71 -6.11
C LYS A 145 -15.30 3.68 -7.13
N ASP A 146 -14.37 4.07 -7.99
CA ASP A 146 -13.69 3.22 -8.97
C ASP A 146 -12.83 2.11 -8.33
N GLU A 147 -12.45 2.27 -7.05
CA GLU A 147 -11.70 1.30 -6.28
C GLU A 147 -12.57 0.45 -5.32
N ALA A 148 -13.89 0.52 -5.41
CA ALA A 148 -14.81 -0.14 -4.48
C ALA A 148 -14.58 -1.67 -4.35
N LYS A 149 -14.06 -2.33 -5.41
CA LYS A 149 -13.69 -3.76 -5.38
C LYS A 149 -12.60 -4.09 -4.35
N ARG A 150 -11.84 -3.09 -3.88
CA ARG A 150 -10.75 -3.24 -2.89
C ARG A 150 -11.24 -3.18 -1.44
N MET A 151 -12.50 -2.80 -1.22
CA MET A 151 -13.07 -2.69 0.13
C MET A 151 -13.03 -4.02 0.87
N LYS A 152 -12.43 -4.01 2.06
CA LYS A 152 -12.40 -5.16 2.98
C LYS A 152 -12.57 -4.68 4.40
N GLN A 153 -13.52 -5.26 5.12
CA GLN A 153 -13.67 -4.98 6.54
C GLN A 153 -12.49 -5.55 7.35
N SER A 154 -12.24 -4.92 8.49
CA SER A 154 -11.24 -5.42 9.43
C SER A 154 -11.65 -6.80 9.97
N GLU A 155 -10.68 -7.70 10.06
CA GLU A 155 -10.84 -9.01 10.69
C GLU A 155 -10.38 -9.02 12.16
N ALA A 156 -10.11 -7.84 12.74
CA ALA A 156 -9.56 -7.67 14.07
C ALA A 156 -10.65 -7.70 15.15
N CYS A 157 -10.88 -8.86 15.76
CA CYS A 157 -11.79 -9.00 16.90
C CYS A 157 -11.17 -8.49 18.21
N ARG A 158 -11.99 -7.97 19.13
CA ARG A 158 -11.58 -7.55 20.49
C ARG A 158 -10.92 -8.67 21.29
N CYS A 159 -11.25 -9.91 21.04
CA CYS A 159 -10.59 -11.06 21.68
C CYS A 159 -9.13 -11.26 21.23
N GLY A 160 -8.68 -10.57 20.19
CA GLY A 160 -7.34 -10.69 19.64
C GLY A 160 -7.17 -11.78 18.58
N HIS A 161 -8.21 -12.58 18.31
CA HIS A 161 -8.17 -13.58 17.24
C HIS A 161 -8.78 -13.03 15.95
N PRO A 162 -8.24 -13.34 14.77
CA PRO A 162 -8.82 -12.96 13.50
C PRO A 162 -10.11 -13.72 13.23
N ARG A 163 -10.93 -13.22 12.30
CA ARG A 163 -12.15 -13.91 11.87
C ARG A 163 -11.85 -15.23 11.17
N VAL A 164 -10.80 -15.22 10.34
CA VAL A 164 -10.37 -16.36 9.52
C VAL A 164 -8.86 -16.51 9.61
N ILE A 165 -8.37 -17.73 9.70
CA ILE A 165 -6.94 -18.05 9.61
C ILE A 165 -6.71 -18.90 8.36
N ARG A 166 -5.72 -18.56 7.57
CA ARG A 166 -5.27 -19.40 6.44
C ARG A 166 -4.49 -20.59 6.99
N LYS A 167 -4.97 -21.80 6.76
CA LYS A 167 -4.20 -23.02 7.00
C LYS A 167 -3.02 -23.10 6.04
N LYS A 168 -2.07 -23.99 6.28
CA LYS A 168 -0.84 -24.13 5.46
C LYS A 168 -1.13 -24.16 3.95
N ARG A 169 -0.13 -23.82 3.15
CA ARG A 169 -0.19 -23.71 1.69
C ARG A 169 -0.96 -24.87 1.04
N GLY A 170 -2.06 -24.53 0.32
CA GLY A 170 -2.92 -25.52 -0.34
C GLY A 170 -4.11 -26.01 0.46
N GLN A 171 -4.29 -25.59 1.72
CA GLN A 171 -5.44 -25.95 2.54
C GLN A 171 -6.45 -24.80 2.66
N GLU A 172 -7.71 -25.17 2.94
CA GLU A 172 -8.82 -24.23 3.15
C GLU A 172 -8.56 -23.26 4.32
N TYR A 173 -9.27 -22.14 4.32
CA TYR A 173 -9.26 -21.20 5.44
C TYR A 173 -9.95 -21.81 6.67
N GLU A 174 -9.36 -21.69 7.84
CA GLU A 174 -10.02 -22.00 9.10
C GLU A 174 -10.85 -20.82 9.56
N GLN A 175 -12.15 -20.98 9.66
CA GLN A 175 -13.03 -20.00 10.25
C GLN A 175 -12.88 -20.05 11.79
N VAL A 176 -12.29 -19.01 12.36
CA VAL A 176 -12.01 -18.91 13.80
C VAL A 176 -13.24 -18.38 14.56
N HIS A 177 -13.99 -17.46 13.94
CA HIS A 177 -15.25 -16.95 14.46
C HIS A 177 -16.43 -17.46 13.63
N THR A 178 -17.31 -18.20 14.26
CA THR A 178 -18.59 -18.68 13.73
C THR A 178 -19.76 -17.91 14.35
N ALA A 179 -20.98 -18.29 14.04
CA ALA A 179 -22.18 -17.80 14.73
C ALA A 179 -22.18 -18.20 16.24
N GLU A 180 -21.49 -19.28 16.57
CA GLU A 180 -21.42 -19.86 17.93
C GLU A 180 -20.26 -19.26 18.76
N GLY A 181 -19.43 -18.41 18.16
CA GLY A 181 -18.32 -17.73 18.83
C GLY A 181 -16.95 -18.06 18.26
N CYS A 182 -15.92 -17.80 19.04
CA CYS A 182 -14.52 -17.99 18.66
C CYS A 182 -14.02 -19.37 19.08
N SER A 183 -13.47 -20.14 18.14
CA SER A 183 -12.87 -21.46 18.42
C SER A 183 -11.60 -21.40 19.27
N ARG A 184 -10.99 -20.22 19.43
CA ARG A 184 -9.71 -20.00 20.12
C ARG A 184 -9.86 -19.38 21.51
N CYS A 185 -11.02 -18.83 21.85
CA CYS A 185 -11.33 -18.25 23.15
C CYS A 185 -12.83 -18.37 23.45
N LYS A 186 -13.27 -17.79 24.56
CA LYS A 186 -14.69 -17.87 25.02
C LYS A 186 -15.56 -16.70 24.56
N CYS A 187 -15.14 -15.89 23.58
CA CYS A 187 -16.02 -14.82 23.08
C CYS A 187 -17.17 -15.41 22.26
N SER A 188 -18.39 -14.95 22.52
CA SER A 188 -19.63 -15.49 21.96
C SER A 188 -19.90 -15.03 20.52
N LYS A 189 -19.21 -14.00 20.04
CA LYS A 189 -19.39 -13.44 18.69
C LYS A 189 -18.15 -12.68 18.20
N PHE A 190 -18.08 -12.48 16.91
CA PHE A 190 -17.11 -11.55 16.33
C PHE A 190 -17.50 -10.10 16.66
N ASP A 191 -16.64 -9.42 17.40
CA ASP A 191 -16.82 -8.03 17.82
C ASP A 191 -15.60 -7.23 17.36
N PRO A 192 -15.68 -6.51 16.22
CA PRO A 192 -14.55 -5.75 15.71
C PRO A 192 -14.30 -4.52 16.57
N TRP A 193 -13.03 -4.34 16.98
CA TRP A 193 -12.57 -3.12 17.64
C TRP A 193 -12.11 -2.05 16.62
N LEU A 194 -11.74 -2.45 15.41
CA LEU A 194 -11.30 -1.63 14.30
C LEU A 194 -12.29 -1.78 13.15
N ILE A 195 -12.89 -0.68 12.71
CA ILE A 195 -13.93 -0.65 11.69
C ILE A 195 -13.41 0.20 10.54
N ASN A 196 -13.27 -0.41 9.37
CA ASN A 196 -12.86 0.31 8.17
C ASN A 196 -14.04 1.10 7.58
N ARG A 197 -13.77 2.34 7.21
CA ARG A 197 -14.70 3.24 6.50
C ARG A 197 -14.04 3.79 5.23
N TRP A 198 -14.84 4.09 4.26
CA TRP A 198 -14.42 4.63 2.97
C TRP A 198 -15.20 5.90 2.63
N PRO A 199 -14.90 7.04 3.28
CA PRO A 199 -15.74 8.24 3.17
C PRO A 199 -15.88 8.78 1.75
N LEU A 200 -14.88 8.62 0.87
CA LEU A 200 -15.03 9.05 -0.53
C LEU A 200 -16.06 8.21 -1.29
N ILE A 201 -16.13 6.90 -1.02
CA ILE A 201 -17.16 6.03 -1.62
C ILE A 201 -18.53 6.39 -1.05
N GLU A 202 -18.63 6.70 0.24
CA GLU A 202 -19.86 7.14 0.89
C GLU A 202 -20.37 8.48 0.34
N LEU A 203 -19.46 9.34 -0.13
CA LEU A 203 -19.74 10.61 -0.81
C LEU A 203 -19.97 10.44 -2.33
N ASP A 204 -19.90 9.23 -2.85
CA ASP A 204 -19.97 8.89 -4.29
C ASP A 204 -18.87 9.55 -5.14
N TYR A 205 -17.71 9.82 -4.57
CA TYR A 205 -16.54 10.41 -5.26
C TYR A 205 -15.77 9.36 -6.03
N ASP A 206 -15.49 9.65 -7.29
CA ASP A 206 -14.48 8.96 -8.07
C ASP A 206 -13.11 9.67 -7.96
N ARG A 207 -12.12 9.20 -8.74
CA ARG A 207 -10.80 9.80 -8.73
C ARG A 207 -10.78 11.21 -9.32
N ALA A 208 -11.57 11.46 -10.38
CA ALA A 208 -11.64 12.76 -11.03
C ALA A 208 -12.27 13.80 -10.10
N ASP A 209 -13.36 13.45 -9.42
CA ASP A 209 -14.00 14.29 -8.40
C ASP A 209 -13.01 14.65 -7.29
N THR A 210 -12.23 13.64 -6.84
CA THR A 210 -11.23 13.83 -5.80
C THR A 210 -10.13 14.80 -6.24
N ILE A 211 -9.65 14.68 -7.47
CA ILE A 211 -8.64 15.61 -8.04
C ILE A 211 -9.22 17.02 -8.20
N GLY A 212 -10.43 17.14 -8.73
CA GLY A 212 -11.12 18.41 -8.91
C GLY A 212 -11.30 19.17 -7.59
N TRP A 213 -11.53 18.44 -6.50
CA TRP A 213 -11.69 19.04 -5.17
C TRP A 213 -10.44 19.82 -4.73
N PHE A 214 -9.22 19.34 -4.99
CA PHE A 214 -7.99 20.06 -4.62
C PHE A 214 -7.93 21.46 -5.27
N GLY A 215 -8.16 21.50 -6.59
CA GLY A 215 -8.16 22.78 -7.32
C GLY A 215 -9.24 23.74 -6.85
N ALA A 216 -10.45 23.23 -6.59
CA ALA A 216 -11.58 24.03 -6.11
C ALA A 216 -11.36 24.61 -4.71
N ASN A 217 -10.52 23.98 -3.88
CA ASN A 217 -10.26 24.39 -2.51
C ASN A 217 -8.84 25.00 -2.31
N GLY A 218 -8.13 25.29 -3.40
CA GLY A 218 -6.83 25.97 -3.34
C GLY A 218 -5.69 25.11 -2.79
N HIS A 219 -5.84 23.79 -2.77
CA HIS A 219 -4.80 22.88 -2.35
C HIS A 219 -4.02 22.34 -3.58
N PRO A 220 -2.70 22.15 -3.47
CA PRO A 220 -1.95 21.45 -4.50
C PRO A 220 -2.40 19.99 -4.59
N THR A 221 -2.48 19.44 -5.79
CA THR A 221 -2.76 18.02 -5.98
C THR A 221 -1.55 17.20 -5.54
N PRO A 222 -1.70 16.19 -4.66
CA PRO A 222 -0.60 15.34 -4.25
C PRO A 222 -0.06 14.51 -5.41
N PRO A 223 1.25 14.21 -5.42
CA PRO A 223 1.81 13.28 -6.36
C PRO A 223 1.27 11.87 -6.09
N ARG A 224 1.44 10.98 -7.04
CA ARG A 224 1.15 9.56 -6.82
C ARG A 224 2.10 8.98 -5.78
N SER A 225 1.58 8.46 -4.68
CA SER A 225 2.38 7.80 -3.66
C SER A 225 2.60 6.33 -3.98
N ALA A 226 3.85 5.94 -4.12
CA ALA A 226 4.34 4.57 -4.16
C ALA A 226 5.86 4.60 -4.02
N CYS A 227 6.44 3.52 -3.47
CA CYS A 227 7.89 3.39 -3.44
C CYS A 227 8.47 3.57 -4.85
N TRP A 228 9.55 4.37 -4.97
CA TRP A 228 10.20 4.64 -6.26
C TRP A 228 10.72 3.35 -6.93
N PHE A 229 11.00 2.32 -6.14
CA PHE A 229 11.44 1.00 -6.61
C PHE A 229 10.31 -0.06 -6.64
N CYS A 230 9.04 0.31 -6.68
CA CYS A 230 7.95 -0.66 -6.64
C CYS A 230 7.86 -1.48 -7.94
N PRO A 231 7.91 -2.83 -7.90
CA PRO A 231 7.77 -3.66 -9.10
C PRO A 231 6.42 -3.55 -9.82
N ASN A 232 5.41 -2.95 -9.17
CA ASN A 232 4.11 -2.65 -9.79
C ASN A 232 4.12 -1.32 -10.55
N SER A 233 5.28 -0.72 -10.78
CA SER A 233 5.39 0.50 -11.59
C SER A 233 5.13 0.20 -13.06
N SER A 234 4.44 1.12 -13.76
CA SER A 234 4.29 1.10 -15.21
C SER A 234 5.58 1.51 -15.91
N ASP A 235 5.68 1.24 -17.22
CA ASP A 235 6.83 1.68 -18.04
C ASP A 235 7.01 3.20 -17.98
N ASP A 236 5.91 3.96 -17.94
CA ASP A 236 5.97 5.43 -17.80
C ASP A 236 6.63 5.88 -16.49
N ARG A 237 6.31 5.21 -15.39
CA ARG A 237 6.95 5.51 -14.09
C ARG A 237 8.43 5.13 -14.07
N TRP A 238 8.78 3.99 -14.66
CA TRP A 238 10.18 3.59 -14.79
C TRP A 238 10.96 4.56 -15.68
N ARG A 239 10.32 5.06 -16.75
CA ARG A 239 10.88 6.09 -17.64
C ARG A 239 11.07 7.40 -16.89
N ASP A 240 10.04 7.87 -16.20
CA ASP A 240 10.11 9.08 -15.38
C ASP A 240 11.23 8.99 -14.33
N LEU A 241 11.32 7.86 -13.65
CA LEU A 241 12.40 7.62 -12.68
C LEU A 241 13.78 7.68 -13.34
N ARG A 242 13.94 7.04 -14.50
CA ARG A 242 15.20 7.05 -15.25
C ARG A 242 15.60 8.44 -15.72
N ASP A 243 14.65 9.19 -16.27
CA ASP A 243 14.92 10.43 -16.99
C ASP A 243 15.01 11.63 -16.03
N ASN A 244 14.24 11.64 -14.95
CA ASN A 244 14.13 12.75 -14.01
C ASN A 244 14.78 12.49 -12.63
N HIS A 245 15.08 11.22 -12.29
CA HIS A 245 15.66 10.82 -11.00
C HIS A 245 16.76 9.74 -11.20
N PRO A 246 17.85 10.04 -11.94
CA PRO A 246 18.82 9.04 -12.35
C PRO A 246 19.50 8.30 -11.20
N ASP A 247 19.70 8.94 -10.05
CA ASP A 247 20.24 8.30 -8.84
C ASP A 247 19.27 7.29 -8.23
N LEU A 248 17.98 7.57 -8.22
CA LEU A 248 16.97 6.60 -7.76
C LEU A 248 16.81 5.46 -8.78
N TRP A 249 16.93 5.76 -10.07
CA TRP A 249 16.95 4.75 -11.12
C TRP A 249 18.09 3.76 -10.95
N GLU A 250 19.33 4.25 -10.75
CA GLU A 250 20.48 3.38 -10.53
C GLU A 250 20.31 2.49 -9.29
N ARG A 251 19.76 3.03 -8.22
CA ARG A 251 19.41 2.27 -7.01
C ARG A 251 18.33 1.22 -7.27
N ALA A 252 17.29 1.54 -8.07
CA ALA A 252 16.26 0.57 -8.47
C ALA A 252 16.85 -0.57 -9.30
N CYS A 253 17.75 -0.26 -10.22
CA CYS A 253 18.49 -1.27 -10.99
C CYS A 253 19.36 -2.15 -10.08
N ALA A 254 20.05 -1.56 -9.12
CA ALA A 254 20.86 -2.31 -8.15
C ALA A 254 19.99 -3.26 -7.29
N LEU A 255 18.78 -2.82 -6.88
CA LEU A 255 17.82 -3.67 -6.18
C LEU A 255 17.36 -4.86 -7.04
N ASP A 256 17.04 -4.61 -8.31
CA ASP A 256 16.65 -5.66 -9.26
C ASP A 256 17.78 -6.68 -9.44
N ASP A 257 19.01 -6.21 -9.64
CA ASP A 257 20.19 -7.07 -9.84
C ASP A 257 20.53 -7.88 -8.57
N ALA A 258 20.55 -7.25 -7.39
CA ALA A 258 20.89 -7.90 -6.12
C ALA A 258 19.87 -8.99 -5.74
N ASN A 259 18.62 -8.85 -6.13
CA ASN A 259 17.54 -9.77 -5.78
C ASN A 259 17.20 -10.78 -6.88
N ARG A 260 17.93 -10.81 -8.00
CA ARG A 260 17.67 -11.69 -9.16
C ARG A 260 17.47 -13.15 -8.76
N THR A 261 18.29 -13.68 -7.88
CA THR A 261 18.29 -15.06 -7.40
C THR A 261 17.75 -15.21 -5.98
N GLY A 262 17.01 -14.22 -5.48
CA GLY A 262 16.35 -14.24 -4.18
C GLY A 262 17.20 -13.77 -3.01
N GLY A 263 18.20 -12.89 -3.23
CA GLY A 263 19.12 -12.36 -2.24
C GLY A 263 18.49 -11.94 -0.90
N GLY A 264 18.11 -10.69 -0.72
CA GLY A 264 17.53 -10.16 0.52
C GLY A 264 16.13 -10.64 0.91
N PHE A 265 15.47 -11.44 0.06
CA PHE A 265 14.09 -11.91 0.32
C PHE A 265 13.97 -13.13 1.22
N ARG A 266 15.05 -13.68 1.72
CA ARG A 266 14.99 -14.90 2.52
C ARG A 266 14.64 -14.56 3.96
N PRO A 267 13.43 -14.95 4.44
CA PRO A 267 13.15 -14.88 5.87
C PRO A 267 14.15 -15.74 6.63
N ALA A 268 14.54 -15.30 7.82
CA ALA A 268 15.34 -16.11 8.72
C ALA A 268 14.71 -17.50 8.87
N GLY A 269 15.50 -18.56 8.63
CA GLY A 269 15.06 -19.96 8.75
C GLY A 269 14.38 -20.56 7.52
N VAL A 270 14.22 -19.83 6.41
CA VAL A 270 13.77 -20.42 5.14
C VAL A 270 14.97 -20.92 4.35
N THR A 271 15.20 -22.23 4.39
CA THR A 271 16.27 -22.91 3.65
C THR A 271 15.92 -23.24 2.20
N ALA A 272 14.64 -23.14 1.84
CA ALA A 272 14.18 -23.45 0.49
C ALA A 272 14.73 -22.39 -0.50
N LYS A 273 15.59 -22.82 -1.39
CA LYS A 273 16.03 -21.99 -2.53
C LYS A 273 14.80 -21.63 -3.36
N PHE A 274 14.67 -20.35 -3.65
CA PHE A 274 13.72 -19.91 -4.66
C PHE A 274 14.16 -20.51 -6.00
N ALA A 275 13.28 -21.26 -6.65
CA ALA A 275 13.66 -22.04 -7.82
C ALA A 275 13.66 -21.24 -9.13
N GLY A 276 13.31 -19.95 -9.10
CA GLY A 276 13.22 -19.06 -10.26
C GLY A 276 14.11 -17.84 -10.17
N GLU A 277 14.01 -16.96 -11.17
CA GLU A 277 14.63 -15.64 -11.17
C GLU A 277 13.57 -14.56 -10.91
N MET A 278 13.92 -13.53 -10.14
CA MET A 278 13.05 -12.43 -9.81
C MET A 278 13.41 -11.18 -10.62
N TYR A 279 12.40 -10.48 -11.09
CA TYR A 279 12.53 -9.28 -11.91
C TYR A 279 11.63 -8.17 -11.41
N TRP A 280 12.14 -6.94 -11.41
CA TRP A 280 11.33 -5.76 -11.12
C TRP A 280 10.42 -5.39 -12.27
N HIS A 281 10.84 -5.68 -13.50
CA HIS A 281 10.07 -5.39 -14.70
C HIS A 281 9.20 -6.57 -15.15
N ALA A 282 7.98 -6.26 -15.60
CA ALA A 282 6.97 -7.24 -15.98
C ALA A 282 7.36 -8.12 -17.20
N THR A 283 8.30 -7.66 -18.02
CA THR A 283 8.78 -8.42 -19.19
C THR A 283 9.81 -9.50 -18.86
N LEU A 284 10.20 -9.64 -17.57
CA LEU A 284 11.20 -10.61 -17.10
C LEU A 284 12.58 -10.39 -17.71
N VAL A 285 12.96 -9.14 -17.87
CA VAL A 285 14.32 -8.70 -18.18
C VAL A 285 14.83 -7.81 -17.06
N SER A 286 16.16 -7.60 -16.99
CA SER A 286 16.69 -6.68 -16.00
C SER A 286 16.12 -5.28 -16.23
N LEU A 287 15.91 -4.52 -15.15
CA LEU A 287 15.34 -3.16 -15.26
C LEU A 287 16.17 -2.27 -16.16
N ARG A 288 17.51 -2.43 -16.16
CA ARG A 288 18.45 -1.72 -17.08
C ARG A 288 18.21 -2.01 -18.54
N SER A 289 17.73 -3.23 -18.85
CA SER A 289 17.52 -3.70 -20.25
C SER A 289 16.07 -3.64 -20.67
N ALA A 290 15.17 -3.16 -19.79
CA ALA A 290 13.75 -3.08 -20.08
C ALA A 290 13.47 -2.04 -21.18
N ASP A 291 12.63 -2.41 -22.13
CA ASP A 291 12.13 -1.48 -23.13
C ASP A 291 11.02 -0.62 -22.52
N LEU A 292 11.42 0.58 -22.10
CA LEU A 292 10.54 1.55 -21.46
C LEU A 292 9.91 2.54 -22.46
N ARG A 293 10.05 2.32 -23.78
CA ARG A 293 9.43 3.16 -24.80
C ARG A 293 7.91 3.11 -24.67
N THR A 294 7.26 4.21 -25.03
CA THR A 294 5.80 4.26 -25.15
C THR A 294 5.32 3.27 -26.22
N ARG A 295 4.04 2.95 -26.18
CA ARG A 295 3.42 2.16 -27.23
C ARG A 295 3.60 2.82 -28.59
N THR A 296 3.37 4.13 -28.69
CA THR A 296 3.53 4.93 -29.91
C THR A 296 4.95 4.88 -30.44
N GLU A 297 5.97 5.02 -29.59
CA GLU A 297 7.38 4.90 -30.00
C GLU A 297 7.70 3.50 -30.52
N ARG A 298 7.20 2.45 -29.87
CA ARG A 298 7.39 1.05 -30.33
C ARG A 298 6.70 0.79 -31.68
N GLU A 299 5.48 1.30 -31.85
CA GLU A 299 4.71 1.17 -33.09
C GLU A 299 5.35 1.95 -34.24
N HIS A 300 5.87 3.15 -33.96
CA HIS A 300 6.60 3.95 -34.92
C HIS A 300 7.88 3.24 -35.42
N ASP A 301 8.69 2.71 -34.48
CA ASP A 301 9.93 2.00 -34.82
C ASP A 301 9.66 0.66 -35.55
N ALA A 302 8.51 0.04 -35.29
CA ALA A 302 8.06 -1.16 -35.99
C ALA A 302 7.42 -0.86 -37.37
N GLY A 303 7.30 0.42 -37.76
CA GLY A 303 6.63 0.84 -38.98
C GLY A 303 5.10 0.65 -38.94
N ILE A 304 4.51 0.50 -37.78
CA ILE A 304 3.08 0.30 -37.58
C ILE A 304 2.48 1.65 -37.12
N PHE A 305 1.71 2.31 -38.00
CA PHE A 305 0.98 3.51 -37.64
C PHE A 305 -0.34 3.12 -36.93
N SER A 306 -0.46 3.41 -35.65
CA SER A 306 -1.72 3.26 -34.92
C SER A 306 -2.72 4.35 -35.37
N LEU A 307 -3.91 3.94 -35.77
CA LEU A 307 -5.04 4.82 -36.10
C LEU A 307 -5.94 5.11 -34.87
N PHE A 308 -5.53 4.68 -33.66
CA PHE A 308 -6.34 4.79 -32.46
C PHE A 308 -5.62 5.54 -31.34
N ASP A 309 -6.37 6.40 -30.67
CA ASP A 309 -5.94 7.36 -29.65
C ASP A 309 -5.50 6.72 -28.33
N ASP A 310 -4.54 7.38 -27.66
CA ASP A 310 -3.82 6.95 -26.44
C ASP A 310 -4.64 6.89 -25.12
N ALA A 311 -5.96 6.86 -25.17
CA ALA A 311 -6.82 7.07 -23.99
C ALA A 311 -6.94 5.88 -23.00
N GLU A 312 -6.38 4.70 -23.28
CA GLU A 312 -6.71 3.48 -22.51
C GLU A 312 -5.59 2.89 -21.63
N ILE A 313 -4.42 3.51 -21.45
CA ILE A 313 -3.26 2.81 -20.81
C ILE A 313 -3.05 3.13 -19.31
N GLU A 314 -3.84 4.00 -18.70
CA GLU A 314 -3.64 4.34 -17.28
C GLU A 314 -4.05 3.26 -16.24
N SER A 315 -4.62 2.13 -16.64
CA SER A 315 -5.31 1.23 -15.70
C SER A 315 -4.51 0.06 -15.12
N ARG A 316 -3.30 -0.25 -15.59
CA ARG A 316 -2.63 -1.52 -15.22
C ARG A 316 -2.03 -1.62 -13.82
N CYS A 317 -1.78 -0.52 -13.13
CA CYS A 317 -1.38 -0.60 -11.71
C CYS A 317 -2.54 -0.88 -10.76
N ASP A 318 -3.78 -0.65 -11.20
CA ASP A 318 -4.96 -0.75 -10.37
C ASP A 318 -5.57 -2.17 -10.34
N GLU A 319 -5.29 -2.99 -11.35
CA GLU A 319 -5.88 -4.35 -11.41
C GLU A 319 -5.25 -5.36 -10.44
N SER A 320 -4.02 -5.13 -9.96
CA SER A 320 -3.37 -6.10 -9.07
C SER A 320 -3.71 -5.96 -7.59
N GLY A 321 -4.37 -4.88 -7.17
CA GLY A 321 -4.82 -4.68 -5.78
C GLY A 321 -3.68 -4.64 -4.74
N ALA A 322 -2.44 -4.45 -5.17
CA ALA A 322 -1.25 -4.75 -4.38
C ALA A 322 -0.62 -3.57 -3.67
N CYS A 323 -0.98 -2.33 -4.01
CA CYS A 323 -0.19 -1.18 -3.56
C CYS A 323 -0.72 -0.43 -2.33
N PHE A 324 -1.94 -0.63 -1.87
CA PHE A 324 -2.50 0.20 -0.81
C PHE A 324 -3.36 -0.58 0.18
N THR A 325 -2.87 -0.73 1.32
CA THR A 325 -3.52 -0.52 2.64
C THR A 325 -2.45 -0.17 3.62
#